data_1e3d19053c655fbc7e05491e1f5f48ef
#
_entry.id   1e3d19053c655fbc7e05491e1f5f48ef
#
_cell.length_a   1.000
_cell.length_b   1.000
_cell.length_c   1.000
_cell.angle_alpha   90.00
_cell.angle_beta   90.00
_cell.angle_gamma   90.00
#
_symmetry.space_group_name_H-M   'P 1'
#
loop_
_entity.id
_entity.type
_entity.pdbx_description
1 polymer ?
#
loop_
_entity_poly.entity_id
_entity_poly.type
_entity_poly.pdbx_seq_one_letter_code
_entity_poly.pdbx_strand_id
1 'polypeptide(L)'
;MNTYEYKNDVKNSIVRVIIAALLIIIQVFMIVNLAIHLSEYYAAFDTIMSIIAFICVLHIYGRPDNSAFKLSWIVLILIFPVFGLAIYILFGRPSLLKTVQKKFNKVNDDLNSYKIETQGYEELQQNDPLHATEAYYLQSLGFPTFNHTKIKFYSSTNDALEAQLHDLNNAKEFIFMEYHAIEDSKAWRQIEDILVEKVKQGVDVRVFYDDMGSVGFINNKFRARLHDEGIQCRVFNPIFPVLNPFMNNRDHRKITVIDGLIGYTGGYNLADEYFNYTHPYGLWKDSGVRLEGDAVDSLTKIFFEMWQTSSKEDYEDLTLYLKGHKVSGEGYIIPYSDTPLDDEETGENVYLNMIKHAVDHIYITTPYLILSDEMQRELILASKRGVDVRIITPGIPDKAVVFALTRSYYSHLVQAGIHIYEYTPGFIHSKQCLVDDQVGVVGTINFDFRSLYLHFENGCWFTHNHAVKELREDFDELFEISQDVSEKYINTSVVLRGWRCILRFFSPLM
;
A
#
# COMPACT_ATOMS: atom_id res chain seq x y z
N MET A 1 -11.09 -17.22 25.33
CA MET A 1 -9.98 -18.04 24.79
C MET A 1 -8.76 -17.95 25.71
N ASN A 2 -8.14 -19.09 26.03
CA ASN A 2 -7.02 -19.09 26.99
C ASN A 2 -5.79 -18.46 26.32
N THR A 3 -5.12 -17.50 26.97
CA THR A 3 -3.89 -16.84 26.49
C THR A 3 -2.79 -17.83 26.05
N TYR A 4 -2.87 -19.09 26.51
CA TYR A 4 -1.95 -20.16 26.15
C TYR A 4 -2.24 -20.77 24.76
N GLU A 5 -3.50 -20.89 24.38
CA GLU A 5 -3.90 -21.37 23.03
C GLU A 5 -3.54 -20.34 21.96
N TYR A 6 -3.76 -19.05 22.23
CA TYR A 6 -3.38 -17.94 21.35
C TYR A 6 -1.86 -17.96 21.05
N LYS A 7 -1.00 -18.05 22.08
CA LYS A 7 0.46 -18.10 21.89
C LYS A 7 0.94 -19.31 21.07
N ASN A 8 0.30 -20.47 21.22
CA ASN A 8 0.65 -21.66 20.45
C ASN A 8 0.22 -21.55 18.98
N ASP A 9 -0.93 -20.95 18.71
CA ASP A 9 -1.46 -20.81 17.35
C ASP A 9 -0.65 -19.78 16.53
N VAL A 10 -0.27 -18.66 17.13
CA VAL A 10 0.67 -17.67 16.55
C VAL A 10 2.04 -18.33 16.29
N LYS A 11 2.57 -19.11 17.24
CA LYS A 11 3.82 -19.84 17.06
C LYS A 11 3.77 -20.81 15.88
N ASN A 12 2.66 -21.49 15.67
CA ASN A 12 2.46 -22.40 14.53
C ASN A 12 2.42 -21.65 13.19
N SER A 13 1.85 -20.45 13.15
CA SER A 13 1.84 -19.60 11.96
C SER A 13 3.25 -19.13 11.58
N ILE A 14 4.04 -18.67 12.57
CA ILE A 14 5.44 -18.26 12.38
C ILE A 14 6.29 -19.46 11.95
N VAL A 15 6.11 -20.63 12.55
CA VAL A 15 6.84 -21.87 12.18
C VAL A 15 6.56 -22.23 10.72
N ARG A 16 5.32 -22.08 10.22
CA ARG A 16 4.97 -22.30 8.80
C ARG A 16 5.82 -21.42 7.87
N VAL A 17 5.96 -20.14 8.21
CA VAL A 17 6.76 -19.19 7.40
C VAL A 17 8.26 -19.56 7.46
N ILE A 18 8.77 -19.89 8.63
CA ILE A 18 10.17 -20.33 8.79
C ILE A 18 10.44 -21.57 7.95
N ILE A 19 9.57 -22.57 8.00
CA ILE A 19 9.72 -23.80 7.19
C ILE A 19 9.66 -23.47 5.71
N ALA A 20 8.71 -22.63 5.27
CA ALA A 20 8.61 -22.20 3.87
C ALA A 20 9.88 -21.47 3.42
N ALA A 21 10.38 -20.53 4.22
CA ALA A 21 11.63 -19.81 3.95
C ALA A 21 12.84 -20.75 3.85
N LEU A 22 12.99 -21.69 4.78
CA LEU A 22 14.06 -22.68 4.75
C LEU A 22 14.01 -23.56 3.51
N LEU A 23 12.83 -24.03 3.12
CA LEU A 23 12.65 -24.84 1.92
C LEU A 23 12.95 -24.04 0.65
N ILE A 24 12.56 -22.78 0.58
CA ILE A 24 12.91 -21.86 -0.52
C ILE A 24 14.43 -21.67 -0.58
N ILE A 25 15.09 -21.41 0.55
CA ILE A 25 16.56 -21.26 0.61
C ILE A 25 17.25 -22.54 0.13
N ILE A 26 16.79 -23.72 0.53
CA ILE A 26 17.32 -25.01 0.06
C ILE A 26 17.14 -25.15 -1.47
N GLN A 27 15.97 -24.79 -2.02
CA GLN A 27 15.72 -24.86 -3.46
C GLN A 27 16.67 -23.92 -4.23
N VAL A 28 16.82 -22.67 -3.77
CA VAL A 28 17.76 -21.70 -4.37
C VAL A 28 19.19 -22.22 -4.26
N PHE A 29 19.61 -22.74 -3.11
CA PHE A 29 20.94 -23.30 -2.90
C PHE A 29 21.23 -24.48 -3.85
N MET A 30 20.26 -25.39 -4.06
CA MET A 30 20.40 -26.51 -5.00
C MET A 30 20.57 -26.02 -6.44
N ILE A 31 19.78 -25.03 -6.88
CA ILE A 31 19.88 -24.44 -8.22
C ILE A 31 21.25 -23.79 -8.43
N VAL A 32 21.69 -23.00 -7.45
CA VAL A 32 23.00 -22.33 -7.47
C VAL A 32 24.15 -23.33 -7.51
N ASN A 33 24.10 -24.36 -6.64
CA ASN A 33 25.13 -25.37 -6.58
C ASN A 33 25.24 -26.16 -7.89
N LEU A 34 24.07 -26.51 -8.48
CA LEU A 34 24.04 -27.13 -9.81
C LEU A 34 24.67 -26.22 -10.88
N ALA A 35 24.36 -24.93 -10.88
CA ALA A 35 24.90 -23.97 -11.81
C ALA A 35 26.43 -23.81 -11.66
N ILE A 36 26.94 -23.76 -10.42
CA ILE A 36 28.38 -23.69 -10.12
C ILE A 36 29.09 -24.96 -10.62
N HIS A 37 28.55 -26.14 -10.32
CA HIS A 37 29.15 -27.41 -10.80
C HIS A 37 29.18 -27.49 -12.33
N LEU A 38 28.12 -27.03 -13.03
CA LEU A 38 28.14 -26.96 -14.49
C LEU A 38 29.21 -26.02 -15.03
N SER A 39 29.44 -24.88 -14.36
CA SER A 39 30.47 -23.90 -14.70
C SER A 39 31.90 -24.49 -14.51
N GLU A 40 32.13 -25.24 -13.43
CA GLU A 40 33.44 -25.86 -13.15
C GLU A 40 33.85 -26.94 -14.17
N TYR A 41 32.86 -27.69 -14.69
CA TYR A 41 33.13 -28.81 -15.61
C TYR A 41 33.15 -28.43 -17.09
N TYR A 42 32.54 -27.30 -17.48
CA TYR A 42 32.37 -26.93 -18.89
C TYR A 42 32.72 -25.46 -19.15
N ALA A 43 33.93 -25.16 -19.59
CA ALA A 43 34.32 -23.80 -19.96
C ALA A 43 33.41 -23.17 -21.06
N ALA A 44 32.91 -24.00 -21.98
CA ALA A 44 31.92 -23.58 -22.99
C ALA A 44 30.59 -23.12 -22.36
N PHE A 45 30.18 -23.74 -21.24
CA PHE A 45 28.96 -23.35 -20.51
C PHE A 45 29.08 -21.92 -19.97
N ASP A 46 30.19 -21.58 -19.35
CA ASP A 46 30.46 -20.26 -18.78
C ASP A 46 30.41 -19.15 -19.84
N THR A 47 31.04 -19.44 -21.01
CA THR A 47 31.00 -18.51 -22.15
C THR A 47 29.58 -18.29 -22.67
N ILE A 48 28.82 -19.37 -22.85
CA ILE A 48 27.43 -19.30 -23.32
C ILE A 48 26.56 -18.54 -22.29
N MET A 49 26.70 -18.83 -21.00
CA MET A 49 25.97 -18.15 -19.95
C MET A 49 26.30 -16.67 -19.86
N SER A 50 27.55 -16.28 -20.08
CA SER A 50 27.97 -14.87 -20.14
C SER A 50 27.37 -14.13 -21.33
N ILE A 51 27.25 -14.77 -22.49
CA ILE A 51 26.57 -14.21 -23.67
C ILE A 51 25.09 -14.04 -23.38
N ILE A 52 24.43 -15.06 -22.81
CA ILE A 52 23.02 -14.98 -22.42
C ILE A 52 22.80 -13.87 -21.37
N ALA A 53 23.71 -13.76 -20.38
CA ALA A 53 23.68 -12.70 -19.37
C ALA A 53 23.76 -11.32 -20.01
N PHE A 54 24.65 -11.11 -20.95
CA PHE A 54 24.80 -9.85 -21.67
C PHE A 54 23.52 -9.48 -22.47
N ILE A 55 22.96 -10.45 -23.20
CA ILE A 55 21.69 -10.27 -23.93
C ILE A 55 20.56 -9.93 -22.95
N CYS A 56 20.49 -10.62 -21.80
CA CYS A 56 19.51 -10.37 -20.77
C CYS A 56 19.66 -8.95 -20.17
N VAL A 57 20.89 -8.50 -19.94
CA VAL A 57 21.17 -7.13 -19.46
C VAL A 57 20.69 -6.10 -20.46
N LEU A 58 20.93 -6.27 -21.76
CA LEU A 58 20.41 -5.39 -22.81
C LEU A 58 18.89 -5.37 -22.84
N HIS A 59 18.26 -6.53 -22.67
CA HIS A 59 16.81 -6.63 -22.58
C HIS A 59 16.26 -5.88 -21.36
N ILE A 60 16.85 -6.07 -20.15
CA ILE A 60 16.45 -5.36 -18.92
C ILE A 60 16.62 -3.85 -19.08
N TYR A 61 17.75 -3.42 -19.68
CA TYR A 61 18.01 -2.00 -19.92
C TYR A 61 16.94 -1.34 -20.79
N GLY A 62 16.46 -2.03 -21.82
CA GLY A 62 15.46 -1.54 -22.76
C GLY A 62 14.00 -1.56 -22.25
N ARG A 63 13.75 -2.08 -21.04
CA ARG A 63 12.39 -2.12 -20.47
C ARG A 63 11.98 -0.74 -19.90
N PRO A 64 10.69 -0.43 -19.82
CA PRO A 64 10.18 0.82 -19.22
C PRO A 64 10.25 0.84 -17.68
N ASP A 65 10.60 -0.25 -17.01
CA ASP A 65 10.61 -0.37 -15.55
C ASP A 65 11.45 0.73 -14.88
N ASN A 66 11.17 0.99 -13.60
CA ASN A 66 11.93 1.93 -12.77
C ASN A 66 13.45 1.59 -12.76
N SER A 67 14.28 2.63 -12.87
CA SER A 67 15.72 2.50 -13.02
C SER A 67 16.41 1.79 -11.86
N ALA A 68 15.90 1.93 -10.63
CA ALA A 68 16.46 1.29 -9.45
C ALA A 68 16.34 -0.24 -9.51
N PHE A 69 15.17 -0.75 -9.95
CA PHE A 69 14.99 -2.20 -10.17
C PHE A 69 15.91 -2.71 -11.28
N LYS A 70 15.96 -2.01 -12.42
CA LYS A 70 16.84 -2.40 -13.54
C LYS A 70 18.30 -2.48 -13.11
N LEU A 71 18.79 -1.45 -12.40
CA LEU A 71 20.17 -1.38 -11.95
C LEU A 71 20.55 -2.55 -11.02
N SER A 72 19.69 -2.87 -10.06
CA SER A 72 19.92 -3.98 -9.12
C SER A 72 20.07 -5.32 -9.85
N TRP A 73 19.19 -5.61 -10.82
CA TRP A 73 19.27 -6.83 -11.63
C TRP A 73 20.50 -6.84 -12.56
N ILE A 74 20.79 -5.72 -13.23
CA ILE A 74 21.95 -5.60 -14.12
C ILE A 74 23.25 -5.86 -13.37
N VAL A 75 23.43 -5.23 -12.21
CA VAL A 75 24.64 -5.42 -11.38
C VAL A 75 24.77 -6.86 -10.91
N LEU A 76 23.67 -7.47 -10.42
CA LEU A 76 23.68 -8.86 -9.98
C LEU A 76 24.07 -9.83 -11.11
N ILE A 77 23.52 -9.65 -12.31
CA ILE A 77 23.79 -10.50 -13.48
C ILE A 77 25.21 -10.30 -13.99
N LEU A 78 25.72 -9.07 -13.99
CA LEU A 78 27.10 -8.80 -14.47
C LEU A 78 28.18 -9.33 -13.52
N ILE A 79 27.96 -9.25 -12.19
CA ILE A 79 28.91 -9.77 -11.20
C ILE A 79 28.85 -11.30 -11.14
N PHE A 80 27.67 -11.88 -11.22
CA PHE A 80 27.43 -13.31 -11.11
C PHE A 80 26.57 -13.82 -12.27
N PRO A 81 27.09 -14.00 -13.50
CA PRO A 81 26.27 -14.28 -14.68
C PRO A 81 25.35 -15.48 -14.52
N VAL A 82 25.85 -16.61 -14.07
CA VAL A 82 25.07 -17.85 -13.91
C VAL A 82 24.06 -17.72 -12.77
N PHE A 83 24.51 -17.27 -11.60
CA PHE A 83 23.66 -17.08 -10.43
C PHE A 83 22.64 -15.98 -10.64
N GLY A 84 23.07 -14.81 -11.12
CA GLY A 84 22.22 -13.65 -11.35
C GLY A 84 21.12 -13.93 -12.37
N LEU A 85 21.45 -14.65 -13.47
CA LEU A 85 20.44 -15.11 -14.43
C LEU A 85 19.43 -16.06 -13.80
N ALA A 86 19.89 -17.03 -13.01
CA ALA A 86 19.00 -18.00 -12.36
C ALA A 86 18.00 -17.27 -11.41
N ILE A 87 18.50 -16.36 -10.58
CA ILE A 87 17.66 -15.59 -9.67
C ILE A 87 16.74 -14.63 -10.44
N TYR A 88 17.23 -13.98 -11.49
CA TYR A 88 16.41 -13.09 -12.33
C TYR A 88 15.28 -13.85 -13.04
N ILE A 89 15.55 -15.06 -13.53
CA ILE A 89 14.49 -15.90 -14.14
C ILE A 89 13.43 -16.27 -13.12
N LEU A 90 13.80 -16.52 -11.86
CA LEU A 90 12.89 -16.93 -10.80
C LEU A 90 12.09 -15.74 -10.20
N PHE A 91 12.68 -14.56 -10.11
CA PHE A 91 12.10 -13.45 -9.34
C PHE A 91 11.99 -12.13 -10.12
N GLY A 92 12.75 -11.96 -11.21
CA GLY A 92 12.83 -10.70 -11.95
C GLY A 92 11.95 -10.62 -13.20
N ARG A 93 11.16 -11.67 -13.52
CA ARG A 93 10.36 -11.72 -14.75
C ARG A 93 8.87 -11.50 -14.47
N PRO A 94 8.29 -10.36 -14.89
CA PRO A 94 6.83 -10.17 -14.90
C PRO A 94 6.08 -11.22 -15.73
N SER A 95 6.76 -11.82 -16.74
CA SER A 95 6.13 -12.83 -17.60
C SER A 95 5.63 -14.09 -16.87
N LEU A 96 6.16 -14.38 -15.67
CA LEU A 96 5.67 -15.46 -14.82
C LEU A 96 4.33 -15.11 -14.15
N LEU A 97 3.97 -13.84 -14.13
CA LEU A 97 2.71 -13.32 -13.58
C LEU A 97 1.58 -13.28 -14.61
N LYS A 98 1.84 -13.59 -15.89
CA LYS A 98 0.87 -13.44 -16.99
C LYS A 98 -0.48 -14.14 -16.74
N THR A 99 -0.49 -15.27 -16.05
CA THR A 99 -1.75 -15.97 -15.74
C THR A 99 -2.58 -15.21 -14.72
N VAL A 100 -1.92 -14.68 -13.67
CA VAL A 100 -2.58 -13.85 -12.65
C VAL A 100 -3.02 -12.53 -13.27
N GLN A 101 -2.14 -11.88 -14.03
CA GLN A 101 -2.42 -10.64 -14.75
C GLN A 101 -3.61 -10.79 -15.72
N LYS A 102 -3.67 -11.87 -16.52
CA LYS A 102 -4.82 -12.12 -17.40
C LYS A 102 -6.13 -12.27 -16.64
N LYS A 103 -6.08 -12.94 -15.49
CA LYS A 103 -7.27 -13.09 -14.65
C LYS A 103 -7.70 -11.74 -14.06
N PHE A 104 -6.74 -10.98 -13.53
CA PHE A 104 -6.97 -9.65 -12.98
C PHE A 104 -7.55 -8.71 -14.03
N ASN A 105 -6.93 -8.63 -15.22
CA ASN A 105 -7.42 -7.80 -16.32
C ASN A 105 -8.84 -8.18 -16.74
N LYS A 106 -9.16 -9.50 -16.81
CA LYS A 106 -10.51 -9.95 -17.12
C LYS A 106 -11.53 -9.52 -16.05
N VAL A 107 -11.14 -9.54 -14.77
CA VAL A 107 -11.97 -9.01 -13.68
C VAL A 107 -12.17 -7.51 -13.86
N ASN A 108 -11.10 -6.76 -14.11
CA ASN A 108 -11.20 -5.31 -14.29
C ASN A 108 -12.01 -4.91 -15.53
N ASP A 109 -11.89 -5.65 -16.63
CA ASP A 109 -12.74 -5.46 -17.82
C ASP A 109 -14.23 -5.64 -17.47
N ASP A 110 -14.56 -6.66 -16.68
CA ASP A 110 -15.90 -6.89 -16.18
C ASP A 110 -16.38 -5.77 -15.26
N LEU A 111 -15.58 -5.40 -14.26
CA LEU A 111 -15.88 -4.31 -13.33
C LEU A 111 -16.06 -2.96 -14.05
N ASN A 112 -15.27 -2.68 -15.07
CA ASN A 112 -15.34 -1.47 -15.86
C ASN A 112 -16.57 -1.42 -16.80
N SER A 113 -17.23 -2.56 -17.05
CA SER A 113 -18.52 -2.60 -17.73
C SER A 113 -19.65 -1.95 -16.91
N TYR A 114 -19.53 -1.96 -15.58
CA TYR A 114 -20.43 -1.27 -14.66
C TYR A 114 -20.06 0.21 -14.56
N LYS A 115 -20.64 1.04 -15.44
CA LYS A 115 -20.37 2.47 -15.45
C LYS A 115 -20.99 3.16 -14.24
N ILE A 116 -20.20 4.00 -13.57
CA ILE A 116 -20.67 4.93 -12.54
C ILE A 116 -20.79 6.30 -13.19
N GLU A 117 -22.02 6.83 -13.28
CA GLU A 117 -22.27 8.13 -13.87
C GLU A 117 -22.18 9.22 -12.79
N THR A 118 -21.32 10.21 -13.00
CA THR A 118 -21.16 11.38 -12.14
C THR A 118 -20.87 12.61 -13.01
N GLN A 119 -21.19 13.78 -12.51
CA GLN A 119 -20.89 15.08 -13.13
C GLN A 119 -19.75 15.82 -12.40
N GLY A 120 -19.13 15.16 -11.41
CA GLY A 120 -18.12 15.78 -10.56
C GLY A 120 -16.92 16.31 -11.35
N TYR A 121 -16.48 15.61 -12.39
CA TYR A 121 -15.36 16.06 -13.19
C TYR A 121 -15.67 17.34 -14.00
N GLU A 122 -16.81 17.39 -14.68
CA GLU A 122 -17.22 18.54 -15.48
C GLU A 122 -17.40 19.80 -14.61
N GLU A 123 -17.94 19.64 -13.41
CA GLU A 123 -18.06 20.72 -12.44
C GLU A 123 -16.69 21.17 -11.90
N LEU A 124 -15.82 20.22 -11.53
CA LEU A 124 -14.45 20.53 -11.10
C LEU A 124 -13.69 21.28 -12.20
N GLN A 125 -13.80 20.83 -13.46
CA GLN A 125 -13.12 21.46 -14.57
C GLN A 125 -13.54 22.94 -14.79
N GLN A 126 -14.79 23.26 -14.50
CA GLN A 126 -15.29 24.64 -14.56
C GLN A 126 -14.85 25.48 -13.35
N ASN A 127 -14.82 24.90 -12.17
CA ASN A 127 -14.56 25.60 -10.93
C ASN A 127 -13.07 25.71 -10.59
N ASP A 128 -12.29 24.67 -10.91
CA ASP A 128 -10.85 24.58 -10.64
C ASP A 128 -10.15 23.78 -11.75
N PRO A 129 -9.76 24.43 -12.85
CA PRO A 129 -9.08 23.76 -13.97
C PRO A 129 -7.74 23.13 -13.59
N LEU A 130 -7.06 23.61 -12.53
CA LEU A 130 -5.78 23.07 -12.10
C LEU A 130 -5.96 21.67 -11.52
N HIS A 131 -6.78 21.52 -10.47
CA HIS A 131 -7.04 20.23 -9.84
C HIS A 131 -7.89 19.30 -10.74
N ALA A 132 -8.62 19.86 -11.73
CA ALA A 132 -9.26 19.05 -12.77
C ALA A 132 -8.24 18.27 -13.61
N THR A 133 -7.00 18.73 -13.77
CA THR A 133 -5.97 17.97 -14.49
C THR A 133 -5.52 16.73 -13.70
N GLU A 134 -5.46 16.82 -12.38
CA GLU A 134 -5.18 15.68 -11.48
C GLU A 134 -6.35 14.68 -11.51
N ALA A 135 -7.57 15.19 -11.39
CA ALA A 135 -8.78 14.38 -11.48
C ALA A 135 -8.92 13.69 -12.85
N TYR A 136 -8.55 14.38 -13.96
CA TYR A 136 -8.57 13.80 -15.30
C TYR A 136 -7.65 12.59 -15.42
N TYR A 137 -6.46 12.65 -14.81
CA TYR A 137 -5.55 11.51 -14.78
C TYR A 137 -6.23 10.29 -14.17
N LEU A 138 -6.79 10.41 -12.97
CA LEU A 138 -7.52 9.33 -12.31
C LEU A 138 -8.76 8.87 -13.09
N GLN A 139 -9.52 9.79 -13.66
CA GLN A 139 -10.68 9.47 -14.49
C GLN A 139 -10.29 8.70 -15.75
N SER A 140 -9.14 9.00 -16.37
CA SER A 140 -8.63 8.28 -17.53
C SER A 140 -8.28 6.81 -17.23
N LEU A 141 -8.03 6.50 -15.95
CA LEU A 141 -7.77 5.15 -15.44
C LEU A 141 -9.05 4.44 -14.95
N GLY A 142 -10.21 5.09 -15.04
CA GLY A 142 -11.50 4.51 -14.65
C GLY A 142 -11.96 4.85 -13.23
N PHE A 143 -11.32 5.80 -12.55
CA PHE A 143 -11.71 6.30 -11.23
C PHE A 143 -12.48 7.63 -11.36
N PRO A 144 -13.83 7.61 -11.28
CA PRO A 144 -14.65 8.79 -11.50
C PRO A 144 -14.55 9.79 -10.35
N THR A 145 -14.78 11.08 -10.70
CA THR A 145 -14.82 12.19 -9.73
C THR A 145 -16.22 12.34 -9.18
N PHE A 146 -16.38 12.32 -7.87
CA PHE A 146 -17.67 12.42 -7.18
C PHE A 146 -17.83 13.78 -6.49
N ASN A 147 -19.06 14.32 -6.52
CA ASN A 147 -19.46 15.56 -5.86
C ASN A 147 -20.71 15.38 -4.96
N HIS A 148 -21.25 14.17 -4.88
CA HIS A 148 -22.41 13.81 -4.05
C HIS A 148 -22.03 12.85 -2.94
N THR A 149 -20.89 13.12 -2.27
CA THR A 149 -20.36 12.31 -1.17
C THR A 149 -19.91 13.23 -0.04
N LYS A 150 -20.24 12.88 1.19
CA LYS A 150 -19.61 13.47 2.38
C LYS A 150 -18.33 12.71 2.69
N ILE A 151 -17.29 13.45 3.01
CA ILE A 151 -16.03 12.91 3.51
C ILE A 151 -15.79 13.44 4.93
N LYS A 152 -15.32 12.55 5.82
CA LYS A 152 -14.81 12.93 7.13
C LYS A 152 -13.42 12.33 7.31
N PHE A 153 -12.47 13.17 7.65
CA PHE A 153 -11.11 12.75 8.03
C PHE A 153 -11.07 12.39 9.52
N TYR A 154 -10.31 11.35 9.86
CA TYR A 154 -10.02 10.94 11.23
C TYR A 154 -8.51 10.98 11.46
N SER A 155 -8.07 11.90 12.29
CA SER A 155 -6.69 11.97 12.78
C SER A 155 -6.40 10.92 13.86
N SER A 156 -7.45 10.38 14.50
CA SER A 156 -7.39 9.35 15.53
C SER A 156 -7.99 8.04 15.02
N THR A 157 -7.22 6.95 15.10
CA THR A 157 -7.72 5.61 14.73
C THR A 157 -8.76 5.08 15.70
N ASN A 158 -8.74 5.49 16.98
CA ASN A 158 -9.77 5.13 17.95
C ASN A 158 -11.13 5.74 17.57
N ASP A 159 -11.14 7.01 17.15
CA ASP A 159 -12.38 7.67 16.73
C ASP A 159 -12.90 7.07 15.42
N ALA A 160 -11.98 6.70 14.50
CA ALA A 160 -12.32 5.98 13.28
C ALA A 160 -12.93 4.59 13.60
N LEU A 161 -12.36 3.85 14.54
CA LEU A 161 -12.88 2.55 14.96
C LEU A 161 -14.25 2.68 15.62
N GLU A 162 -14.45 3.65 16.51
CA GLU A 162 -15.74 3.89 17.15
C GLU A 162 -16.82 4.19 16.12
N ALA A 163 -16.54 5.07 15.16
CA ALA A 163 -17.44 5.37 14.06
C ALA A 163 -17.71 4.14 13.19
N GLN A 164 -16.69 3.35 12.88
CA GLN A 164 -16.82 2.12 12.09
C GLN A 164 -17.67 1.07 12.81
N LEU A 165 -17.48 0.87 14.13
CA LEU A 165 -18.31 -0.03 14.93
C LEU A 165 -19.78 0.42 14.96
N HIS A 166 -20.01 1.74 15.06
CA HIS A 166 -21.36 2.30 14.98
C HIS A 166 -22.01 2.00 13.63
N ASP A 167 -21.31 2.25 12.53
CA ASP A 167 -21.85 2.05 11.18
C ASP A 167 -22.06 0.56 10.86
N LEU A 168 -21.13 -0.32 11.29
CA LEU A 168 -21.28 -1.78 11.19
C LEU A 168 -22.54 -2.29 11.92
N ASN A 169 -22.83 -1.75 13.11
CA ASN A 169 -24.05 -2.08 13.85
C ASN A 169 -25.35 -1.69 13.13
N ASN A 170 -25.27 -0.71 12.23
CA ASN A 170 -26.44 -0.23 11.47
C ASN A 170 -26.59 -0.90 10.09
N ALA A 171 -25.65 -1.77 9.68
CA ALA A 171 -25.68 -2.49 8.42
C ALA A 171 -26.96 -3.34 8.26
N LYS A 172 -27.52 -3.39 7.04
CA LYS A 172 -28.77 -4.08 6.72
C LYS A 172 -28.67 -5.09 5.58
N GLU A 173 -27.77 -4.85 4.62
CA GLU A 173 -27.69 -5.65 3.40
C GLU A 173 -26.36 -6.39 3.31
N PHE A 174 -25.23 -5.69 3.39
CA PHE A 174 -23.91 -6.30 3.27
C PHE A 174 -22.81 -5.50 3.97
N ILE A 175 -21.75 -6.23 4.37
CA ILE A 175 -20.51 -5.69 4.91
C ILE A 175 -19.34 -6.34 4.19
N PHE A 176 -18.48 -5.55 3.55
CA PHE A 176 -17.25 -6.02 2.91
C PHE A 176 -16.05 -5.39 3.59
N MET A 177 -15.09 -6.22 3.97
CA MET A 177 -13.87 -5.79 4.66
C MET A 177 -12.65 -6.40 3.98
N GLU A 178 -11.69 -5.56 3.58
CA GLU A 178 -10.41 -5.92 2.99
C GLU A 178 -9.30 -5.25 3.79
N TYR A 179 -8.39 -6.05 4.37
CA TYR A 179 -7.31 -5.55 5.20
C TYR A 179 -6.01 -6.33 4.98
N HIS A 180 -4.88 -5.62 4.92
CA HIS A 180 -3.58 -6.26 4.83
C HIS A 180 -3.30 -7.15 6.04
N ALA A 181 -3.55 -6.65 7.25
CA ALA A 181 -3.32 -7.39 8.48
C ALA A 181 -4.54 -7.38 9.40
N ILE A 182 -4.89 -8.57 9.88
CA ILE A 182 -5.89 -8.77 10.93
C ILE A 182 -5.21 -9.54 12.07
N GLU A 183 -5.27 -9.00 13.29
CA GLU A 183 -4.85 -9.67 14.50
C GLU A 183 -6.08 -10.15 15.27
N ASP A 184 -6.07 -11.40 15.72
CA ASP A 184 -7.12 -11.95 16.60
C ASP A 184 -7.00 -11.36 18.01
N SER A 185 -7.20 -10.05 18.14
CA SER A 185 -6.97 -9.22 19.32
C SER A 185 -8.20 -8.39 19.68
N LYS A 186 -8.08 -7.46 20.63
CA LYS A 186 -9.21 -6.68 21.16
C LYS A 186 -9.91 -5.87 20.06
N ALA A 187 -9.17 -5.20 19.17
CA ALA A 187 -9.75 -4.38 18.11
C ALA A 187 -10.60 -5.22 17.16
N TRP A 188 -10.07 -6.35 16.68
CA TRP A 188 -10.80 -7.26 15.81
C TRP A 188 -12.02 -7.87 16.49
N ARG A 189 -11.90 -8.30 17.77
CA ARG A 189 -13.01 -8.95 18.47
C ARG A 189 -14.25 -8.07 18.60
N GLN A 190 -14.08 -6.76 18.77
CA GLN A 190 -15.21 -5.82 18.78
C GLN A 190 -15.94 -5.80 17.43
N ILE A 191 -15.19 -5.89 16.34
CA ILE A 191 -15.74 -5.97 14.98
C ILE A 191 -16.40 -7.33 14.76
N GLU A 192 -15.69 -8.44 15.05
CA GLU A 192 -16.16 -9.82 14.85
C GLU A 192 -17.51 -10.07 15.57
N ASP A 193 -17.65 -9.61 16.82
CA ASP A 193 -18.90 -9.74 17.58
C ASP A 193 -20.10 -9.10 16.83
N ILE A 194 -19.88 -7.95 16.20
CA ILE A 194 -20.89 -7.27 15.39
C ILE A 194 -21.16 -8.06 14.09
N LEU A 195 -20.09 -8.49 13.39
CA LEU A 195 -20.22 -9.22 12.14
C LEU A 195 -21.03 -10.51 12.32
N VAL A 196 -20.76 -11.26 13.39
CA VAL A 196 -21.50 -12.49 13.74
C VAL A 196 -22.99 -12.19 13.99
N GLU A 197 -23.30 -11.11 14.68
CA GLU A 197 -24.69 -10.72 14.90
C GLU A 197 -25.39 -10.28 13.60
N LYS A 198 -24.65 -9.62 12.69
CA LYS A 198 -25.17 -9.20 11.38
C LYS A 198 -25.44 -10.39 10.46
N VAL A 199 -24.57 -11.41 10.47
CA VAL A 199 -24.82 -12.68 9.74
C VAL A 199 -26.12 -13.34 10.21
N LYS A 200 -26.40 -13.38 11.52
CA LYS A 200 -27.67 -13.92 12.06
C LYS A 200 -28.89 -13.12 11.62
N GLN A 201 -28.70 -11.84 11.30
CA GLN A 201 -29.75 -10.96 10.77
C GLN A 201 -29.92 -11.09 9.24
N GLY A 202 -29.10 -11.90 8.57
CA GLY A 202 -29.15 -12.15 7.13
C GLY A 202 -28.32 -11.19 6.28
N VAL A 203 -27.42 -10.39 6.91
CA VAL A 203 -26.47 -9.51 6.21
C VAL A 203 -25.38 -10.36 5.55
N ASP A 204 -25.02 -10.07 4.28
CA ASP A 204 -23.89 -10.69 3.57
C ASP A 204 -22.56 -10.10 4.09
N VAL A 205 -21.82 -10.90 4.84
CA VAL A 205 -20.55 -10.46 5.46
C VAL A 205 -19.37 -11.16 4.79
N ARG A 206 -18.45 -10.34 4.25
CA ARG A 206 -17.26 -10.81 3.57
C ARG A 206 -16.00 -10.17 4.16
N VAL A 207 -15.01 -11.02 4.46
CA VAL A 207 -13.69 -10.60 4.98
C VAL A 207 -12.60 -11.12 4.06
N PHE A 208 -11.73 -10.22 3.63
CA PHE A 208 -10.58 -10.49 2.78
C PHE A 208 -9.31 -10.00 3.47
N TYR A 209 -8.26 -10.82 3.52
CA TYR A 209 -7.00 -10.41 4.13
C TYR A 209 -5.77 -11.00 3.44
N ASP A 210 -4.62 -10.35 3.61
CA ASP A 210 -3.34 -10.83 3.11
C ASP A 210 -2.70 -11.86 4.07
N ASP A 211 -2.26 -13.01 3.55
CA ASP A 211 -1.68 -14.07 4.39
C ASP A 211 -0.35 -13.64 5.03
N MET A 212 0.51 -12.88 4.30
CA MET A 212 1.79 -12.43 4.83
C MET A 212 1.60 -11.32 5.88
N GLY A 213 0.70 -10.37 5.61
CA GLY A 213 0.39 -9.28 6.54
C GLY A 213 -0.20 -9.77 7.85
N SER A 214 -0.96 -10.88 7.79
CA SER A 214 -1.60 -11.47 8.97
C SER A 214 -0.80 -12.60 9.62
N VAL A 215 0.36 -12.94 9.06
CA VAL A 215 1.24 -13.97 9.62
C VAL A 215 1.75 -13.56 11.01
N GLY A 216 1.67 -14.47 11.96
CA GLY A 216 2.02 -14.16 13.36
C GLY A 216 0.87 -13.60 14.19
N PHE A 217 -0.24 -13.19 13.57
CA PHE A 217 -1.43 -12.64 14.21
C PHE A 217 -2.60 -13.62 14.20
N ILE A 218 -2.77 -14.38 13.11
CA ILE A 218 -3.85 -15.36 12.91
C ILE A 218 -3.32 -16.66 12.29
N ASN A 219 -4.17 -17.68 12.25
CA ASN A 219 -3.88 -18.99 11.67
C ASN A 219 -5.09 -19.59 10.95
N ASN A 220 -4.97 -20.83 10.48
CA ASN A 220 -6.04 -21.54 9.77
C ASN A 220 -7.33 -21.71 10.60
N LYS A 221 -7.24 -21.73 11.94
CA LYS A 221 -8.43 -21.84 12.81
C LYS A 221 -9.23 -20.54 12.81
N PHE A 222 -8.58 -19.39 12.68
CA PHE A 222 -9.25 -18.09 12.51
C PHE A 222 -10.21 -18.12 11.33
N ARG A 223 -9.73 -18.51 10.16
CA ARG A 223 -10.59 -18.60 8.96
C ARG A 223 -11.71 -19.63 9.11
N ALA A 224 -11.40 -20.80 9.70
CA ALA A 224 -12.41 -21.83 9.96
C ALA A 224 -13.51 -21.31 10.89
N ARG A 225 -13.13 -20.59 11.95
CA ARG A 225 -14.07 -19.97 12.90
C ARG A 225 -14.99 -18.98 12.17
N LEU A 226 -14.45 -18.04 11.39
CA LEU A 226 -15.27 -17.09 10.64
C LEU A 226 -16.26 -17.80 9.70
N HIS A 227 -15.81 -18.87 9.05
CA HIS A 227 -16.69 -19.67 8.19
C HIS A 227 -17.80 -20.38 8.99
N ASP A 228 -17.47 -20.95 10.17
CA ASP A 228 -18.45 -21.60 11.04
C ASP A 228 -19.48 -20.60 11.60
N GLU A 229 -19.10 -19.34 11.72
CA GLU A 229 -19.96 -18.21 12.10
C GLU A 229 -20.77 -17.63 10.92
N GLY A 230 -20.60 -18.18 9.70
CA GLY A 230 -21.31 -17.77 8.50
C GLY A 230 -20.69 -16.57 7.77
N ILE A 231 -19.52 -16.12 8.18
CA ILE A 231 -18.76 -15.04 7.52
C ILE A 231 -17.97 -15.62 6.35
N GLN A 232 -18.15 -15.08 5.15
CA GLN A 232 -17.37 -15.46 3.98
C GLN A 232 -15.96 -14.90 4.11
N CYS A 233 -14.95 -15.76 4.20
CA CYS A 233 -13.56 -15.34 4.40
C CYS A 233 -12.65 -15.88 3.30
N ARG A 234 -11.95 -14.99 2.59
CA ARG A 234 -10.92 -15.34 1.59
C ARG A 234 -9.56 -14.75 2.00
N VAL A 235 -8.51 -15.39 1.50
CA VAL A 235 -7.12 -15.06 1.84
C VAL A 235 -6.35 -14.76 0.56
N PHE A 236 -5.69 -13.61 0.53
CA PHE A 236 -4.84 -13.24 -0.59
C PHE A 236 -3.48 -13.92 -0.49
N ASN A 237 -3.02 -14.46 -1.63
CA ASN A 237 -1.68 -14.99 -1.89
C ASN A 237 -1.10 -15.81 -0.73
N PRO A 238 -1.73 -16.96 -0.38
CA PRO A 238 -1.28 -17.81 0.72
C PRO A 238 0.17 -18.25 0.56
N ILE A 239 0.91 -18.30 1.66
CA ILE A 239 2.32 -18.68 1.69
C ILE A 239 2.43 -20.20 1.58
N PHE A 240 3.02 -20.65 0.48
CA PHE A 240 3.39 -22.04 0.25
C PHE A 240 4.91 -22.19 0.16
N PRO A 241 5.48 -23.34 0.55
CA PRO A 241 6.92 -23.61 0.46
C PRO A 241 7.38 -23.94 -0.97
N VAL A 242 6.96 -23.13 -1.94
CA VAL A 242 7.30 -23.25 -3.36
C VAL A 242 7.71 -21.87 -3.86
N LEU A 243 8.73 -21.82 -4.70
CA LEU A 243 9.14 -20.61 -5.39
C LEU A 243 7.97 -20.05 -6.22
N ASN A 244 7.43 -18.93 -5.75
CA ASN A 244 6.34 -18.23 -6.42
C ASN A 244 6.74 -16.76 -6.64
N PRO A 245 6.95 -16.33 -7.88
CA PRO A 245 7.29 -14.93 -8.17
C PRO A 245 6.26 -13.92 -7.65
N PHE A 246 4.99 -14.32 -7.62
CA PHE A 246 3.89 -13.49 -7.11
C PHE A 246 3.92 -13.30 -5.58
N MET A 247 4.77 -14.01 -4.86
CA MET A 247 4.87 -13.93 -3.41
C MET A 247 5.25 -12.52 -2.90
N ASN A 248 5.94 -11.72 -3.71
CA ASN A 248 6.28 -10.33 -3.38
C ASN A 248 5.12 -9.35 -3.54
N ASN A 249 4.12 -9.69 -4.36
CA ASN A 249 2.93 -8.87 -4.54
C ASN A 249 1.98 -9.13 -3.39
N ARG A 250 1.70 -8.09 -2.61
CA ARG A 250 0.86 -8.17 -1.41
C ARG A 250 -0.34 -7.26 -1.55
N ASP A 251 -1.46 -7.69 -0.98
CA ASP A 251 -2.60 -6.81 -0.79
C ASP A 251 -2.35 -5.94 0.44
N HIS A 252 -2.20 -4.63 0.21
CA HIS A 252 -1.95 -3.66 1.27
C HIS A 252 -3.12 -2.70 1.46
N ARG A 253 -4.25 -2.96 0.83
CA ARG A 253 -5.48 -2.17 0.96
C ARG A 253 -6.10 -2.30 2.35
N LYS A 254 -6.86 -1.29 2.75
CA LYS A 254 -7.67 -1.27 3.97
C LYS A 254 -8.98 -0.61 3.62
N ILE A 255 -10.01 -1.43 3.43
CA ILE A 255 -11.32 -0.99 2.97
C ILE A 255 -12.40 -1.62 3.83
N THR A 256 -13.39 -0.85 4.22
CA THR A 256 -14.66 -1.35 4.71
C THR A 256 -15.79 -0.70 3.94
N VAL A 257 -16.68 -1.49 3.38
CA VAL A 257 -17.92 -1.03 2.70
C VAL A 257 -19.12 -1.58 3.45
N ILE A 258 -20.09 -0.71 3.73
CA ILE A 258 -21.31 -1.03 4.46
C ILE A 258 -22.50 -0.62 3.60
N ASP A 259 -23.29 -1.58 3.17
CA ASP A 259 -24.53 -1.42 2.38
C ASP A 259 -24.35 -0.63 1.06
N GLY A 260 -23.10 -0.39 0.59
CA GLY A 260 -22.80 0.52 -0.52
C GLY A 260 -23.10 1.99 -0.24
N LEU A 261 -23.34 2.35 1.01
CA LEU A 261 -23.71 3.70 1.46
C LEU A 261 -22.57 4.39 2.20
N ILE A 262 -21.81 3.61 2.97
CA ILE A 262 -20.71 4.07 3.81
C ILE A 262 -19.46 3.27 3.45
N GLY A 263 -18.33 3.98 3.32
CA GLY A 263 -17.03 3.39 3.07
C GLY A 263 -15.95 3.96 3.98
N TYR A 264 -14.99 3.12 4.37
CA TYR A 264 -13.81 3.53 5.13
C TYR A 264 -12.55 3.11 4.38
N THR A 265 -11.54 3.97 4.39
CA THR A 265 -10.17 3.64 3.99
C THR A 265 -9.17 4.47 4.77
N GLY A 266 -7.91 4.02 4.83
CA GLY A 266 -6.85 4.71 5.57
C GLY A 266 -5.61 3.86 5.74
N GLY A 267 -4.68 4.28 6.61
CA GLY A 267 -3.41 3.60 6.83
C GLY A 267 -3.47 2.41 7.80
N TYR A 268 -4.47 2.33 8.67
CA TYR A 268 -4.54 1.41 9.81
C TYR A 268 -5.03 0.00 9.44
N ASN A 269 -4.37 -0.99 10.02
CA ASN A 269 -4.81 -2.39 10.01
C ASN A 269 -5.67 -2.70 11.26
N LEU A 270 -6.21 -3.92 11.32
CA LEU A 270 -7.02 -4.39 12.44
C LEU A 270 -6.17 -5.18 13.44
N ALA A 271 -5.23 -4.49 14.09
CA ALA A 271 -4.40 -5.01 15.18
C ALA A 271 -4.32 -4.00 16.33
N ASP A 272 -4.13 -4.48 17.56
CA ASP A 272 -4.22 -3.68 18.78
C ASP A 272 -3.25 -2.50 18.85
N GLU A 273 -2.10 -2.59 18.19
CA GLU A 273 -1.10 -1.52 18.13
C GLU A 273 -1.61 -0.30 17.38
N TYR A 274 -2.40 -0.47 16.31
CA TYR A 274 -2.94 0.63 15.51
C TYR A 274 -3.95 1.48 16.28
N PHE A 275 -4.57 0.92 17.30
CA PHE A 275 -5.56 1.58 18.16
C PHE A 275 -5.01 1.92 19.54
N ASN A 276 -3.69 1.89 19.70
CA ASN A 276 -3.01 2.17 20.97
C ASN A 276 -3.53 1.33 22.15
N TYR A 277 -4.02 0.12 21.90
CA TYR A 277 -4.28 -0.86 22.98
C TYR A 277 -3.00 -1.53 23.46
N THR A 278 -1.97 -1.53 22.62
CA THR A 278 -0.58 -1.92 22.92
C THR A 278 0.37 -0.88 22.36
N HIS A 279 1.58 -0.75 22.90
CA HIS A 279 2.54 0.29 22.55
C HIS A 279 3.94 -0.27 22.25
N PRO A 280 4.11 -1.18 21.27
CA PRO A 280 5.41 -1.77 20.99
C PRO A 280 6.44 -0.76 20.48
N TYR A 281 5.99 0.35 19.89
CA TYR A 281 6.81 1.41 19.29
C TYR A 281 6.41 2.81 19.76
N GLY A 282 6.00 2.95 21.02
CA GLY A 282 5.43 4.18 21.55
C GLY A 282 3.99 4.40 21.08
N LEU A 283 3.56 5.65 20.98
CA LEU A 283 2.23 5.96 20.45
C LEU A 283 2.20 5.73 18.95
N TRP A 284 1.21 4.97 18.51
CA TRP A 284 0.94 4.72 17.10
C TRP A 284 0.04 5.82 16.54
N LYS A 285 0.50 6.50 15.49
CA LYS A 285 -0.29 7.51 14.77
C LYS A 285 -0.64 7.00 13.39
N ASP A 286 -1.93 6.91 13.13
CA ASP A 286 -2.47 6.62 11.81
C ASP A 286 -3.70 7.48 11.53
N SER A 287 -4.21 7.45 10.30
CA SER A 287 -5.35 8.23 9.88
C SER A 287 -6.21 7.48 8.86
N GLY A 288 -7.42 7.96 8.66
CA GLY A 288 -8.34 7.42 7.67
C GLY A 288 -9.44 8.38 7.30
N VAL A 289 -10.23 7.99 6.31
CA VAL A 289 -11.42 8.73 5.88
C VAL A 289 -12.65 7.82 5.89
N ARG A 290 -13.78 8.42 6.24
CA ARG A 290 -15.13 7.87 6.10
C ARG A 290 -15.84 8.60 4.97
N LEU A 291 -16.34 7.84 4.01
CA LEU A 291 -17.14 8.32 2.90
C LEU A 291 -18.61 7.93 3.12
N GLU A 292 -19.54 8.82 2.77
CA GLU A 292 -20.97 8.55 2.74
C GLU A 292 -21.54 9.15 1.47
N GLY A 293 -21.96 8.31 0.55
CA GLY A 293 -22.49 8.76 -0.74
C GLY A 293 -21.99 7.93 -1.92
N ASP A 294 -22.11 8.49 -3.13
CA ASP A 294 -21.89 7.78 -4.40
C ASP A 294 -20.41 7.36 -4.64
N ALA A 295 -19.42 8.01 -4.01
CA ALA A 295 -18.02 7.57 -4.07
C ALA A 295 -17.78 6.19 -3.43
N VAL A 296 -18.68 5.68 -2.60
CA VAL A 296 -18.58 4.35 -2.00
C VAL A 296 -18.67 3.24 -3.07
N ASP A 297 -19.33 3.51 -4.19
CA ASP A 297 -19.36 2.58 -5.33
C ASP A 297 -17.96 2.30 -5.90
N SER A 298 -17.04 3.29 -5.89
CA SER A 298 -15.63 3.05 -6.26
C SER A 298 -14.93 2.13 -5.26
N LEU A 299 -15.09 2.35 -3.94
CA LEU A 299 -14.52 1.44 -2.93
C LEU A 299 -15.11 0.02 -3.06
N THR A 300 -16.39 -0.09 -3.41
CA THR A 300 -17.04 -1.38 -3.67
C THR A 300 -16.38 -2.09 -4.86
N LYS A 301 -16.15 -1.40 -5.97
CA LYS A 301 -15.43 -1.96 -7.12
C LYS A 301 -14.01 -2.39 -6.76
N ILE A 302 -13.27 -1.54 -6.02
CA ILE A 302 -11.90 -1.83 -5.57
C ILE A 302 -11.86 -3.10 -4.70
N PHE A 303 -12.82 -3.30 -3.80
CA PHE A 303 -12.95 -4.55 -3.06
C PHE A 303 -13.19 -5.75 -3.98
N PHE A 304 -14.08 -5.61 -4.98
CA PHE A 304 -14.39 -6.71 -5.90
C PHE A 304 -13.25 -7.07 -6.85
N GLU A 305 -12.32 -6.15 -7.15
CA GLU A 305 -11.09 -6.48 -7.89
C GLU A 305 -10.35 -7.67 -7.26
N MET A 306 -10.15 -7.62 -5.95
CA MET A 306 -9.42 -8.66 -5.22
C MET A 306 -10.30 -9.85 -4.88
N TRP A 307 -11.55 -9.60 -4.49
CA TRP A 307 -12.51 -10.65 -4.16
C TRP A 307 -12.76 -11.60 -5.33
N GLN A 308 -13.02 -11.08 -6.53
CA GLN A 308 -13.25 -11.88 -7.74
C GLN A 308 -11.95 -12.48 -8.28
N THR A 309 -10.83 -11.75 -8.23
CA THR A 309 -9.53 -12.29 -8.64
C THR A 309 -9.11 -13.49 -7.78
N SER A 310 -9.48 -13.53 -6.52
CA SER A 310 -9.21 -14.67 -5.63
C SER A 310 -10.15 -15.86 -5.85
N SER A 311 -11.30 -15.68 -6.51
CA SER A 311 -12.31 -16.71 -6.75
C SER A 311 -11.94 -17.63 -7.91
N LYS A 312 -12.49 -18.85 -7.89
CA LYS A 312 -12.53 -19.78 -9.03
C LYS A 312 -13.92 -19.82 -9.69
N GLU A 313 -14.88 -19.16 -9.08
CA GLU A 313 -16.28 -19.10 -9.50
C GLU A 313 -16.49 -18.01 -10.56
N ASP A 314 -17.68 -18.01 -11.17
CA ASP A 314 -18.09 -16.95 -12.09
C ASP A 314 -18.19 -15.60 -11.39
N TYR A 315 -18.11 -14.52 -12.15
CA TYR A 315 -18.16 -13.15 -11.61
C TYR A 315 -19.57 -12.84 -11.11
N GLU A 316 -19.63 -12.13 -10.01
CA GLU A 316 -20.87 -11.70 -9.41
C GLU A 316 -21.41 -10.45 -10.10
N ASP A 317 -22.72 -10.31 -10.16
CA ASP A 317 -23.37 -9.11 -10.68
C ASP A 317 -23.25 -7.95 -9.68
N LEU A 318 -22.42 -6.96 -10.00
CA LEU A 318 -22.18 -5.82 -9.14
C LEU A 318 -23.37 -4.87 -9.02
N THR A 319 -24.37 -4.93 -9.90
CA THR A 319 -25.57 -4.08 -9.79
C THR A 319 -26.29 -4.26 -8.46
N LEU A 320 -26.10 -5.40 -7.79
CA LEU A 320 -26.64 -5.66 -6.45
C LEU A 320 -25.97 -4.80 -5.35
N TYR A 321 -24.73 -4.39 -5.56
CA TYR A 321 -23.87 -3.75 -4.55
C TYR A 321 -23.56 -2.28 -4.84
N LEU A 322 -23.64 -1.86 -6.11
CA LEU A 322 -23.48 -0.46 -6.50
C LEU A 322 -24.81 0.28 -6.30
N LYS A 323 -24.85 1.20 -5.36
CA LYS A 323 -26.10 1.85 -4.95
C LYS A 323 -26.34 3.19 -5.62
N GLY A 324 -25.29 3.86 -6.12
CA GLY A 324 -25.40 5.21 -6.69
C GLY A 324 -26.02 6.21 -5.69
N HIS A 325 -25.76 5.99 -4.39
CA HIS A 325 -26.39 6.76 -3.32
C HIS A 325 -25.82 8.18 -3.27
N LYS A 326 -26.63 9.17 -3.59
CA LYS A 326 -26.21 10.56 -3.61
C LYS A 326 -26.60 11.26 -2.31
N VAL A 327 -25.63 11.91 -1.68
CA VAL A 327 -25.86 12.78 -0.51
C VAL A 327 -25.35 14.19 -0.83
N SER A 328 -25.87 15.20 -0.13
CA SER A 328 -25.32 16.55 -0.23
C SER A 328 -23.94 16.55 0.45
N GLY A 329 -22.89 16.60 -0.35
CA GLY A 329 -21.49 16.73 0.06
C GLY A 329 -20.90 18.05 -0.39
N GLU A 330 -19.65 18.33 0.01
CA GLU A 330 -18.85 19.48 -0.43
C GLU A 330 -17.62 18.99 -1.17
N GLY A 331 -17.24 19.71 -2.22
CA GLY A 331 -16.03 19.44 -2.99
C GLY A 331 -16.09 18.16 -3.82
N TYR A 332 -14.91 17.62 -4.08
CA TYR A 332 -14.73 16.50 -5.02
C TYR A 332 -13.87 15.41 -4.40
N ILE A 333 -14.21 14.16 -4.69
CA ILE A 333 -13.62 12.98 -4.06
C ILE A 333 -13.39 11.92 -5.13
N ILE A 334 -12.21 11.30 -5.12
CA ILE A 334 -11.87 10.19 -6.03
C ILE A 334 -11.19 9.09 -5.21
N PRO A 335 -11.90 8.04 -4.80
CA PRO A 335 -11.26 6.81 -4.35
C PRO A 335 -10.63 6.11 -5.56
N TYR A 336 -9.38 5.67 -5.42
CA TYR A 336 -8.63 5.00 -6.49
C TYR A 336 -7.85 3.81 -5.94
N SER A 337 -7.49 2.89 -6.82
CA SER A 337 -6.57 1.78 -6.53
C SER A 337 -5.29 1.87 -7.35
N ASP A 338 -4.28 1.19 -6.86
CA ASP A 338 -3.02 0.94 -7.54
C ASP A 338 -2.74 -0.56 -7.58
N THR A 339 -2.11 -1.05 -8.64
CA THR A 339 -1.87 -2.48 -8.84
C THR A 339 -0.51 -2.75 -9.49
N PRO A 340 0.26 -3.74 -9.01
CA PRO A 340 1.52 -4.12 -9.63
C PRO A 340 1.35 -4.99 -10.90
N LEU A 341 0.14 -5.13 -11.42
CA LEU A 341 -0.18 -6.02 -12.54
C LEU A 341 -0.46 -5.31 -13.85
N ASP A 342 -0.44 -3.99 -13.87
CA ASP A 342 -0.45 -3.17 -15.08
C ASP A 342 0.89 -2.44 -15.27
N ASP A 343 0.97 -1.56 -16.23
CA ASP A 343 2.17 -0.78 -16.54
C ASP A 343 2.01 0.69 -16.07
N GLU A 344 1.12 0.95 -15.10
CA GLU A 344 0.79 2.28 -14.59
C GLU A 344 1.07 2.36 -13.08
N GLU A 345 1.92 3.27 -12.66
CA GLU A 345 2.22 3.54 -11.26
C GLU A 345 1.26 4.61 -10.71
N THR A 346 -0.02 4.24 -10.57
CA THR A 346 -1.10 5.18 -10.21
C THR A 346 -0.80 5.94 -8.93
N GLY A 347 -0.35 5.26 -7.88
CA GLY A 347 -0.05 5.88 -6.59
C GLY A 347 1.08 6.89 -6.67
N GLU A 348 2.18 6.58 -7.34
CA GLU A 348 3.30 7.50 -7.55
C GLU A 348 2.88 8.71 -8.38
N ASN A 349 2.15 8.47 -9.47
CA ASN A 349 1.72 9.52 -10.39
C ASN A 349 0.74 10.50 -9.77
N VAL A 350 -0.15 10.05 -8.86
CA VAL A 350 -1.02 10.94 -8.07
C VAL A 350 -0.18 11.89 -7.22
N TYR A 351 0.78 11.37 -6.45
CA TYR A 351 1.67 12.21 -5.65
C TYR A 351 2.53 13.16 -6.52
N LEU A 352 3.07 12.68 -7.65
CA LEU A 352 3.86 13.50 -8.56
C LEU A 352 3.04 14.65 -9.15
N ASN A 353 1.78 14.43 -9.51
CA ASN A 353 0.89 15.48 -10.01
C ASN A 353 0.67 16.56 -8.94
N MET A 354 0.34 16.18 -7.72
CA MET A 354 0.16 17.11 -6.61
C MET A 354 1.45 17.92 -6.32
N ILE A 355 2.62 17.26 -6.25
CA ILE A 355 3.92 17.90 -6.00
C ILE A 355 4.26 18.92 -7.11
N LYS A 356 3.96 18.61 -8.38
CA LYS A 356 4.22 19.49 -9.51
C LYS A 356 3.36 20.75 -9.49
N HIS A 357 2.13 20.65 -9.03
CA HIS A 357 1.19 21.76 -8.97
C HIS A 357 1.38 22.65 -7.72
N ALA A 358 2.09 22.18 -6.71
CA ALA A 358 2.32 22.91 -5.48
C ALA A 358 2.99 24.28 -5.69
N VAL A 359 2.46 25.33 -5.05
CA VAL A 359 2.94 26.71 -5.12
C VAL A 359 3.29 27.30 -3.75
N ASP A 360 2.71 26.81 -2.66
CA ASP A 360 2.91 27.32 -1.29
C ASP A 360 3.56 26.26 -0.40
N HIS A 361 2.92 25.12 -0.17
CA HIS A 361 3.47 24.07 0.68
C HIS A 361 3.08 22.64 0.28
N ILE A 362 3.93 21.69 0.68
CA ILE A 362 3.70 20.24 0.57
C ILE A 362 3.99 19.61 1.92
N TYR A 363 3.00 18.99 2.54
CA TYR A 363 3.14 18.25 3.78
C TYR A 363 2.85 16.77 3.58
N ILE A 364 3.78 15.92 4.06
CA ILE A 364 3.73 14.48 3.84
C ILE A 364 3.97 13.75 5.17
N THR A 365 3.17 12.72 5.46
CA THR A 365 3.52 11.69 6.44
C THR A 365 3.73 10.35 5.78
N THR A 366 4.74 9.62 6.18
CA THR A 366 4.98 8.25 5.72
C THR A 366 5.81 7.47 6.74
N PRO A 367 5.50 6.17 6.99
CA PRO A 367 6.35 5.34 7.85
C PRO A 367 7.71 5.02 7.23
N TYR A 368 7.78 5.00 5.89
CA TYR A 368 8.98 4.66 5.15
C TYR A 368 9.21 5.68 4.03
N LEU A 369 10.36 6.35 4.07
CA LEU A 369 10.76 7.35 3.08
C LEU A 369 11.88 6.78 2.21
N ILE A 370 11.50 6.03 1.18
CA ILE A 370 12.40 5.33 0.25
C ILE A 370 11.99 5.72 -1.16
N LEU A 371 12.33 6.95 -1.53
CA LEU A 371 11.84 7.62 -2.73
C LEU A 371 12.47 7.08 -4.02
N SER A 372 11.68 7.03 -5.08
CA SER A 372 12.18 6.96 -6.45
C SER A 372 13.01 8.20 -6.81
N ASP A 373 13.80 8.08 -7.86
CA ASP A 373 14.57 9.24 -8.35
C ASP A 373 13.62 10.34 -8.85
N GLU A 374 12.49 9.98 -9.44
CA GLU A 374 11.44 10.88 -9.92
C GLU A 374 10.83 11.68 -8.77
N MET A 375 10.33 11.02 -7.72
CA MET A 375 9.74 11.68 -6.55
C MET A 375 10.76 12.57 -5.82
N GLN A 376 11.98 12.04 -5.62
CA GLN A 376 13.05 12.83 -4.97
C GLN A 376 13.36 14.10 -5.76
N ARG A 377 13.43 14.01 -7.09
CA ARG A 377 13.71 15.13 -7.99
C ARG A 377 12.60 16.18 -7.94
N GLU A 378 11.34 15.76 -7.98
CA GLU A 378 10.20 16.69 -7.97
C GLU A 378 10.05 17.39 -6.62
N LEU A 379 10.23 16.70 -5.49
CA LEU A 379 10.25 17.31 -4.16
C LEU A 379 11.38 18.35 -4.01
N ILE A 380 12.59 18.03 -4.49
CA ILE A 380 13.72 18.97 -4.51
C ILE A 380 13.42 20.17 -5.40
N LEU A 381 12.80 19.96 -6.56
CA LEU A 381 12.44 21.05 -7.47
C LEU A 381 11.35 21.93 -6.87
N ALA A 382 10.35 21.38 -6.20
CA ALA A 382 9.33 22.12 -5.48
C ALA A 382 9.96 23.04 -4.40
N SER A 383 10.83 22.49 -3.55
CA SER A 383 11.56 23.29 -2.56
C SER A 383 12.40 24.41 -3.19
N LYS A 384 13.06 24.15 -4.33
CA LYS A 384 13.83 25.18 -5.06
C LYS A 384 12.96 26.25 -5.75
N ARG A 385 11.69 25.94 -6.01
CA ARG A 385 10.69 26.94 -6.45
C ARG A 385 10.21 27.84 -5.32
N GLY A 386 10.58 27.52 -4.06
CA GLY A 386 10.18 28.26 -2.87
C GLY A 386 9.00 27.64 -2.12
N VAL A 387 8.56 26.44 -2.52
CA VAL A 387 7.51 25.69 -1.82
C VAL A 387 8.04 25.18 -0.47
N ASP A 388 7.29 25.35 0.60
CA ASP A 388 7.61 24.82 1.94
C ASP A 388 7.32 23.32 1.97
N VAL A 389 8.35 22.50 1.85
CA VAL A 389 8.23 21.03 1.83
C VAL A 389 8.59 20.46 3.19
N ARG A 390 7.64 19.80 3.85
CA ARG A 390 7.83 19.16 5.16
C ARG A 390 7.40 17.71 5.12
N ILE A 391 8.26 16.84 5.66
CA ILE A 391 8.02 15.38 5.69
C ILE A 391 8.16 14.88 7.12
N ILE A 392 7.15 14.15 7.61
CA ILE A 392 7.15 13.54 8.95
C ILE A 392 7.32 12.03 8.79
N THR A 393 8.28 11.49 9.52
CA THR A 393 8.62 10.06 9.57
C THR A 393 8.62 9.57 11.02
N PRO A 394 8.68 8.25 11.29
CA PRO A 394 8.70 7.73 12.65
C PRO A 394 9.89 8.24 13.49
N GLY A 395 9.66 8.50 14.77
CA GLY A 395 10.73 8.72 15.75
C GLY A 395 11.24 7.41 16.35
N ILE A 396 10.34 6.44 16.57
CA ILE A 396 10.65 5.08 17.04
C ILE A 396 10.33 4.10 15.91
N PRO A 397 11.32 3.36 15.36
CA PRO A 397 11.10 2.48 14.22
C PRO A 397 10.50 1.12 14.60
N ASP A 398 9.70 0.55 13.70
CA ASP A 398 9.27 -0.86 13.73
C ASP A 398 10.38 -1.80 13.19
N LYS A 399 11.16 -1.35 12.20
CA LYS A 399 12.23 -2.11 11.53
C LYS A 399 13.49 -1.26 11.42
N ALA A 400 14.53 -1.61 12.18
CA ALA A 400 15.77 -0.84 12.27
C ALA A 400 16.48 -0.64 10.91
N VAL A 401 16.47 -1.67 10.04
CA VAL A 401 17.14 -1.62 8.72
C VAL A 401 16.39 -0.66 7.78
N VAL A 402 15.06 -0.76 7.72
CA VAL A 402 14.21 0.12 6.89
C VAL A 402 14.32 1.56 7.36
N PHE A 403 14.40 1.78 8.67
CA PHE A 403 14.61 3.10 9.25
C PHE A 403 15.98 3.70 8.91
N ALA A 404 17.04 2.87 8.93
CA ALA A 404 18.36 3.30 8.50
C ALA A 404 18.37 3.69 7.00
N LEU A 405 17.62 2.96 6.18
CA LEU A 405 17.42 3.28 4.77
C LEU A 405 16.61 4.57 4.59
N THR A 406 15.50 4.75 5.27
CA THR A 406 14.71 6.01 5.31
C THR A 406 15.62 7.21 5.64
N ARG A 407 16.40 7.13 6.71
CA ARG A 407 17.35 8.19 7.11
C ARG A 407 18.47 8.43 6.09
N SER A 408 18.72 7.49 5.18
CA SER A 408 19.71 7.67 4.12
C SER A 408 19.29 8.74 3.09
N TYR A 409 17.99 8.98 2.93
CA TYR A 409 17.43 9.98 2.02
C TYR A 409 17.46 11.40 2.61
N TYR A 410 17.43 11.57 3.93
CA TYR A 410 17.31 12.86 4.60
C TYR A 410 18.35 13.89 4.15
N SER A 411 19.62 13.50 4.13
CA SER A 411 20.70 14.44 3.84
C SER A 411 20.56 15.15 2.48
N HIS A 412 20.12 14.44 1.46
CA HIS A 412 19.94 15.00 0.12
C HIS A 412 18.72 15.94 0.06
N LEU A 413 17.64 15.56 0.72
CA LEU A 413 16.41 16.37 0.81
C LEU A 413 16.64 17.65 1.61
N VAL A 414 17.27 17.54 2.78
CA VAL A 414 17.56 18.69 3.66
C VAL A 414 18.54 19.68 3.01
N GLN A 415 19.55 19.21 2.27
CA GLN A 415 20.44 20.08 1.52
C GLN A 415 19.72 20.88 0.40
N ALA A 416 18.57 20.41 -0.03
CA ALA A 416 17.72 21.11 -0.99
C ALA A 416 16.75 22.11 -0.34
N GLY A 417 16.65 22.15 1.01
CA GLY A 417 15.76 23.02 1.76
C GLY A 417 14.49 22.37 2.28
N ILE A 418 14.36 21.04 2.15
CA ILE A 418 13.21 20.28 2.66
C ILE A 418 13.37 20.04 4.15
N HIS A 419 12.31 20.23 4.93
CA HIS A 419 12.29 19.98 6.36
C HIS A 419 11.85 18.54 6.68
N ILE A 420 12.64 17.86 7.52
CA ILE A 420 12.35 16.50 7.96
C ILE A 420 12.05 16.50 9.45
N TYR A 421 10.89 15.96 9.80
CA TYR A 421 10.45 15.78 11.17
C TYR A 421 10.44 14.30 11.55
N GLU A 422 10.85 14.00 12.78
CA GLU A 422 10.67 12.65 13.36
C GLU A 422 9.58 12.73 14.45
N TYR A 423 8.51 11.94 14.30
CA TYR A 423 7.40 11.88 15.25
C TYR A 423 7.86 11.32 16.59
N THR A 424 8.11 12.18 17.55
CA THR A 424 8.76 11.83 18.82
C THR A 424 7.93 10.93 19.74
N PRO A 425 6.58 11.01 19.78
CA PRO A 425 5.80 10.14 20.65
C PRO A 425 5.89 8.64 20.29
N GLY A 426 6.30 8.30 19.06
CA GLY A 426 6.33 6.91 18.67
C GLY A 426 6.48 6.62 17.17
N PHE A 427 5.59 5.79 16.64
CA PHE A 427 5.59 5.36 15.25
C PHE A 427 4.44 6.01 14.48
N ILE A 428 4.77 6.88 13.51
CA ILE A 428 3.79 7.41 12.57
C ILE A 428 3.65 6.45 11.39
N HIS A 429 2.42 6.00 11.17
CA HIS A 429 2.10 5.05 10.10
C HIS A 429 1.08 5.62 9.11
N SER A 430 0.58 6.83 9.31
CA SER A 430 -0.30 7.50 8.34
C SER A 430 0.42 7.74 7.01
N LYS A 431 -0.31 7.64 5.92
CA LYS A 431 0.11 7.93 4.57
C LYS A 431 -0.83 9.00 4.04
N GLN A 432 -0.40 10.23 4.22
CA GLN A 432 -1.19 11.40 3.84
C GLN A 432 -0.29 12.44 3.20
N CYS A 433 -0.85 13.14 2.24
CA CYS A 433 -0.23 14.26 1.55
C CYS A 433 -1.23 15.40 1.48
N LEU A 434 -0.78 16.61 1.82
CA LEU A 434 -1.54 17.84 1.71
C LEU A 434 -0.74 18.83 0.87
N VAL A 435 -1.39 19.49 -0.08
CA VAL A 435 -0.78 20.52 -0.91
C VAL A 435 -1.63 21.79 -0.88
N ASP A 436 -0.98 22.90 -0.54
CA ASP A 436 -1.49 24.28 -0.62
C ASP A 436 -2.83 24.52 0.12
N ASP A 437 -3.18 23.69 1.12
CA ASP A 437 -4.50 23.67 1.80
C ASP A 437 -5.69 23.51 0.83
N GLN A 438 -5.45 22.94 -0.34
CA GLN A 438 -6.45 22.80 -1.40
C GLN A 438 -6.75 21.34 -1.74
N VAL A 439 -5.75 20.49 -1.75
CA VAL A 439 -5.89 19.07 -2.14
C VAL A 439 -5.21 18.16 -1.14
N GLY A 440 -5.88 17.05 -0.83
CA GLY A 440 -5.38 16.02 0.07
C GLY A 440 -5.48 14.61 -0.51
N VAL A 441 -4.57 13.74 -0.08
CA VAL A 441 -4.63 12.30 -0.29
C VAL A 441 -4.44 11.60 1.06
N VAL A 442 -5.31 10.65 1.35
CA VAL A 442 -5.22 9.73 2.49
C VAL A 442 -5.45 8.32 1.98
N GLY A 443 -4.62 7.37 2.41
CA GLY A 443 -4.78 5.99 1.96
C GLY A 443 -3.74 5.04 2.54
N THR A 444 -3.40 4.04 1.74
CA THR A 444 -2.53 2.95 2.14
C THR A 444 -1.10 3.07 1.60
N ILE A 445 -0.88 3.96 0.61
CA ILE A 445 0.33 4.05 -0.23
C ILE A 445 1.46 4.74 0.52
N ASN A 446 2.47 3.98 0.94
CA ASN A 446 3.70 4.53 1.50
C ASN A 446 4.57 5.17 0.40
N PHE A 447 5.50 6.05 0.82
CA PHE A 447 6.55 6.57 -0.06
C PHE A 447 7.75 5.60 -0.10
N ASP A 448 7.49 4.34 -0.50
CA ASP A 448 8.52 3.30 -0.64
C ASP A 448 8.28 2.42 -1.89
N PHE A 449 9.34 1.74 -2.35
CA PHE A 449 9.29 0.92 -3.56
C PHE A 449 8.29 -0.24 -3.49
N ARG A 450 8.01 -0.77 -2.30
CA ARG A 450 7.05 -1.88 -2.19
C ARG A 450 5.63 -1.40 -2.43
N SER A 451 5.27 -0.28 -1.81
CA SER A 451 3.94 0.31 -2.00
C SER A 451 3.75 0.82 -3.43
N LEU A 452 4.76 1.49 -4.01
CA LEU A 452 4.63 2.13 -5.31
C LEU A 452 4.68 1.15 -6.50
N TYR A 453 5.27 -0.07 -6.33
CA TYR A 453 5.52 -0.94 -7.49
C TYR A 453 5.18 -2.42 -7.27
N LEU A 454 4.94 -2.87 -6.05
CA LEU A 454 4.78 -4.29 -5.74
C LEU A 454 3.47 -4.65 -5.04
N HIS A 455 2.82 -3.69 -4.41
CA HIS A 455 1.60 -3.94 -3.63
C HIS A 455 0.35 -3.52 -4.40
N PHE A 456 -0.78 -4.16 -4.08
CA PHE A 456 -2.10 -3.62 -4.35
C PHE A 456 -2.41 -2.62 -3.25
N GLU A 457 -2.66 -1.38 -3.65
CA GLU A 457 -2.87 -0.24 -2.75
C GLU A 457 -4.18 0.46 -3.07
N ASN A 458 -4.61 1.36 -2.20
CA ASN A 458 -5.69 2.28 -2.49
C ASN A 458 -5.49 3.63 -1.80
N GLY A 459 -6.06 4.66 -2.39
CA GLY A 459 -6.07 6.01 -1.84
C GLY A 459 -7.40 6.71 -2.09
N CYS A 460 -7.57 7.82 -1.40
CA CYS A 460 -8.67 8.74 -1.61
C CYS A 460 -8.07 10.13 -1.85
N TRP A 461 -8.21 10.63 -3.07
CA TRP A 461 -7.90 12.00 -3.44
C TRP A 461 -9.13 12.88 -3.21
N PHE A 462 -8.96 14.07 -2.63
CA PHE A 462 -10.07 14.96 -2.34
C PHE A 462 -9.65 16.44 -2.35
N THR A 463 -10.59 17.32 -2.75
CA THR A 463 -10.39 18.77 -2.82
C THR A 463 -11.69 19.53 -2.56
N HIS A 464 -11.58 20.82 -2.17
CA HIS A 464 -12.70 21.74 -1.93
C HIS A 464 -13.70 21.26 -0.87
N ASN A 465 -13.27 20.49 0.13
CA ASN A 465 -14.12 19.97 1.19
C ASN A 465 -13.50 20.19 2.58
N HIS A 466 -14.31 19.95 3.60
CA HIS A 466 -13.88 20.16 5.00
C HIS A 466 -12.73 19.24 5.42
N ALA A 467 -12.60 18.05 4.83
CA ALA A 467 -11.54 17.11 5.17
C ALA A 467 -10.13 17.64 4.84
N VAL A 468 -10.00 18.54 3.86
CA VAL A 468 -8.73 19.25 3.59
C VAL A 468 -8.31 20.08 4.80
N LYS A 469 -9.26 20.79 5.43
CA LYS A 469 -8.99 21.58 6.62
C LYS A 469 -8.67 20.69 7.83
N GLU A 470 -9.43 19.61 8.04
CA GLU A 470 -9.15 18.64 9.11
C GLU A 470 -7.77 18.01 8.95
N LEU A 471 -7.36 17.72 7.71
CA LEU A 471 -6.02 17.20 7.39
C LEU A 471 -4.93 18.23 7.66
N ARG A 472 -5.18 19.53 7.38
CA ARG A 472 -4.27 20.62 7.73
C ARG A 472 -4.09 20.73 9.23
N GLU A 473 -5.18 20.73 9.99
CA GLU A 473 -5.16 20.79 11.45
C GLU A 473 -4.34 19.63 12.05
N ASP A 474 -4.48 18.42 11.51
CA ASP A 474 -3.68 17.24 11.90
C ASP A 474 -2.16 17.47 11.62
N PHE A 475 -1.80 18.03 10.47
CA PHE A 475 -0.39 18.36 10.20
C PHE A 475 0.17 19.40 11.15
N ASP A 476 -0.60 20.45 11.48
CA ASP A 476 -0.15 21.47 12.43
C ASP A 476 0.12 20.88 13.82
N GLU A 477 -0.79 20.02 14.34
CA GLU A 477 -0.57 19.29 15.58
C GLU A 477 0.67 18.37 15.51
N LEU A 478 0.84 17.66 14.39
CA LEU A 478 1.97 16.75 14.19
C LEU A 478 3.32 17.49 14.17
N PHE A 479 3.40 18.69 13.58
CA PHE A 479 4.62 19.49 13.60
C PHE A 479 4.98 19.96 15.02
N GLU A 480 3.99 20.30 15.85
CA GLU A 480 4.23 20.73 17.24
C GLU A 480 4.82 19.61 18.12
N ILE A 481 4.40 18.35 17.89
CA ILE A 481 4.83 17.20 18.70
C ILE A 481 5.97 16.38 18.08
N SER A 482 6.43 16.77 16.88
CA SER A 482 7.54 16.13 16.17
C SER A 482 8.82 16.96 16.26
N GLN A 483 9.95 16.29 16.25
CA GLN A 483 11.26 16.96 16.26
C GLN A 483 11.72 17.26 14.83
N ASP A 484 11.97 18.53 14.51
CA ASP A 484 12.73 18.88 13.30
C ASP A 484 14.18 18.38 13.45
N VAL A 485 14.56 17.46 12.58
CA VAL A 485 15.91 16.87 12.56
C VAL A 485 16.76 17.35 11.38
N SER A 486 16.28 18.33 10.62
CA SER A 486 16.90 18.80 9.38
C SER A 486 18.36 19.23 9.59
N GLU A 487 18.63 20.05 10.57
CA GLU A 487 20.01 20.55 10.83
C GLU A 487 21.01 19.41 11.08
N LYS A 488 20.58 18.33 11.72
CA LYS A 488 21.41 17.15 12.02
C LYS A 488 21.92 16.46 10.75
N TYR A 489 21.18 16.57 9.65
CA TYR A 489 21.47 15.87 8.41
C TYR A 489 22.09 16.73 7.30
N ILE A 490 22.28 18.03 7.50
CA ILE A 490 22.97 18.93 6.56
C ILE A 490 24.39 18.43 6.29
N ASN A 491 25.15 18.12 7.36
CA ASN A 491 26.54 17.69 7.28
C ASN A 491 26.70 16.23 7.68
N THR A 492 26.95 15.36 6.73
CA THR A 492 27.19 13.94 6.97
C THR A 492 28.61 13.52 6.63
N SER A 493 29.23 12.65 7.46
CA SER A 493 30.56 12.14 7.22
C SER A 493 30.64 11.32 5.93
N VAL A 494 31.82 11.28 5.30
CA VAL A 494 32.06 10.50 4.06
C VAL A 494 31.79 9.01 4.28
N VAL A 495 32.17 8.46 5.44
CA VAL A 495 31.95 7.05 5.79
C VAL A 495 30.46 6.74 5.85
N LEU A 496 29.69 7.60 6.50
CA LEU A 496 28.24 7.41 6.60
C LEU A 496 27.56 7.54 5.22
N ARG A 497 28.06 8.42 4.34
CA ARG A 497 27.58 8.52 2.96
C ARG A 497 27.82 7.23 2.18
N GLY A 498 29.04 6.65 2.30
CA GLY A 498 29.36 5.38 1.66
C GLY A 498 28.44 4.23 2.11
N TRP A 499 28.20 4.13 3.43
CA TRP A 499 27.28 3.13 3.98
C TRP A 499 25.83 3.33 3.47
N ARG A 500 25.34 4.56 3.41
CA ARG A 500 24.02 4.91 2.87
C ARG A 500 23.88 4.56 1.39
N CYS A 501 24.94 4.72 0.58
CA CYS A 501 24.92 4.28 -0.81
C CYS A 501 24.71 2.77 -0.93
N ILE A 502 25.37 1.98 -0.07
CA ILE A 502 25.19 0.52 -0.04
C ILE A 502 23.73 0.18 0.34
N LEU A 503 23.18 0.83 1.36
CA LEU A 503 21.77 0.59 1.74
C LEU A 503 20.81 0.93 0.59
N ARG A 504 21.01 2.06 -0.09
CA ARG A 504 20.17 2.47 -1.22
C ARG A 504 20.23 1.51 -2.42
N PHE A 505 21.35 0.84 -2.62
CA PHE A 505 21.44 -0.18 -3.66
C PHE A 505 20.44 -1.32 -3.46
N PHE A 506 20.09 -1.61 -2.21
CA PHE A 506 19.09 -2.62 -1.85
C PHE A 506 17.67 -2.06 -1.69
N SER A 507 17.45 -0.75 -1.90
CA SER A 507 16.13 -0.12 -1.71
C SER A 507 14.99 -0.77 -2.49
N PRO A 508 15.18 -1.27 -3.75
CA PRO A 508 14.11 -1.93 -4.48
C PRO A 508 13.72 -3.31 -3.93
N LEU A 509 14.49 -3.83 -2.97
CA LEU A 509 14.24 -5.12 -2.32
C LEU A 509 13.58 -4.98 -0.94
N MET A 510 13.38 -3.73 -0.46
CA MET A 510 12.99 -3.41 0.92
C MET A 510 11.55 -2.91 1.04
#